data_28696f871363e4f1b1fa508cbbdbe3ea
#
_entry.id   28696f871363e4f1b1fa508cbbdbe3ea
#
_cell.length_a   1.000
_cell.length_b   1.000
_cell.length_c   1.000
_cell.angle_alpha   90.00
_cell.angle_beta   90.00
_cell.angle_gamma   90.00
#
_symmetry.space_group_name_H-M   'P 1'
#
loop_
_entity.id
_entity.type
_entity.pdbx_description
1 polymer ?
#
loop_
_entity_poly.entity_id
_entity_poly.type
_entity_poly.pdbx_seq_one_letter_code
_entity_poly.pdbx_strand_id
1 'polypeptide(L)'
;MIKLCAFSDEYSNSLDKQIEGLKKCNISLMEIRNVDGKNIADIDEKTACEIYEKLKANGISVWSIGSPIGKVDIDCDFEEYLKKVEHICKLANIFQTRRIRMFSFFHAYEKSNVVMERLRKMIEVANKYDVVLCHENEKSIYGDTIERVLEIYETVKGLNFVYDPANYVQCYQDCNEALEKLYPITDYFHIKDVDETEQLVPSGYGIGRIRELINKI
;
A
#
# COMPACT_ATOMS: atom_id res chain seq x y z
N MET A 1 -1.83 9.93 -19.21
CA MET A 1 -2.64 10.81 -18.31
C MET A 1 -2.55 10.24 -16.91
N ILE A 2 -2.03 11.02 -15.95
CA ILE A 2 -1.89 10.62 -14.53
C ILE A 2 -3.30 10.50 -13.92
N LYS A 3 -3.52 9.44 -13.14
CA LYS A 3 -4.73 9.27 -12.32
C LYS A 3 -4.39 9.57 -10.87
N LEU A 4 -5.22 10.37 -10.20
CA LEU A 4 -5.08 10.67 -8.78
C LEU A 4 -5.96 9.74 -7.94
N CYS A 5 -5.37 9.21 -6.88
CA CYS A 5 -6.02 8.40 -5.87
C CYS A 5 -5.69 8.97 -4.50
N ALA A 6 -6.54 8.78 -3.49
CA ALA A 6 -6.25 9.31 -2.16
C ALA A 6 -6.55 8.30 -1.04
N PHE A 7 -5.74 8.38 0.03
CA PHE A 7 -6.07 7.89 1.36
C PHE A 7 -7.02 8.87 2.02
N SER A 8 -8.31 8.71 1.78
CA SER A 8 -9.32 9.68 2.22
C SER A 8 -9.55 9.69 3.74
N ASP A 9 -9.09 8.66 4.44
CA ASP A 9 -9.09 8.60 5.90
C ASP A 9 -8.14 9.63 6.55
N GLU A 10 -7.19 10.19 5.81
CA GLU A 10 -6.40 11.33 6.26
C GLU A 10 -7.20 12.64 6.33
N TYR A 11 -8.29 12.75 5.56
CA TYR A 11 -9.22 13.87 5.66
C TYR A 11 -10.19 13.72 6.83
N SER A 12 -10.73 12.49 7.05
CA SER A 12 -11.66 12.23 8.15
C SER A 12 -11.82 10.73 8.41
N ASN A 13 -12.07 10.35 9.67
CA ASN A 13 -12.46 8.98 10.02
C ASN A 13 -13.82 8.57 9.43
N SER A 14 -14.77 9.51 9.27
CA SER A 14 -16.13 9.22 8.78
C SER A 14 -16.17 9.01 7.27
N LEU A 15 -16.75 7.91 6.81
CA LEU A 15 -16.92 7.61 5.38
C LEU A 15 -17.64 8.73 4.62
N ASP A 16 -18.69 9.33 5.20
CA ASP A 16 -19.41 10.44 4.56
C ASP A 16 -18.50 11.64 4.29
N LYS A 17 -17.68 12.00 5.27
CA LYS A 17 -16.71 13.09 5.12
C LYS A 17 -15.59 12.74 4.17
N GLN A 18 -15.13 11.48 4.16
CA GLN A 18 -14.15 11.00 3.18
C GLN A 18 -14.67 11.18 1.74
N ILE A 19 -15.92 10.78 1.49
CA ILE A 19 -16.60 10.98 0.20
C ILE A 19 -16.71 12.47 -0.14
N GLU A 20 -17.10 13.30 0.82
CA GLU A 20 -17.17 14.76 0.63
C GLU A 20 -15.80 15.34 0.25
N GLY A 21 -14.73 14.96 0.96
CA GLY A 21 -13.35 15.39 0.69
C GLY A 21 -12.88 15.01 -0.70
N LEU A 22 -13.09 13.77 -1.12
CA LEU A 22 -12.76 13.28 -2.46
C LEU A 22 -13.48 14.10 -3.55
N LYS A 23 -14.78 14.36 -3.38
CA LYS A 23 -15.57 15.17 -4.32
C LYS A 23 -15.07 16.62 -4.40
N LYS A 24 -14.73 17.24 -3.26
CA LYS A 24 -14.16 18.60 -3.21
C LYS A 24 -12.86 18.70 -3.98
N CYS A 25 -12.05 17.65 -3.95
CA CYS A 25 -10.78 17.58 -4.68
C CYS A 25 -10.93 17.05 -6.12
N ASN A 26 -12.15 16.75 -6.59
CA ASN A 26 -12.43 16.13 -7.88
C ASN A 26 -11.64 14.81 -8.09
N ILE A 27 -11.49 14.01 -7.02
CA ILE A 27 -10.86 12.70 -7.02
C ILE A 27 -11.94 11.63 -6.96
N SER A 28 -11.91 10.66 -7.87
CA SER A 28 -12.86 9.55 -7.95
C SER A 28 -12.26 8.20 -7.61
N LEU A 29 -10.98 8.14 -7.26
CA LEU A 29 -10.28 6.92 -6.87
C LEU A 29 -9.84 7.00 -5.41
N MET A 30 -10.04 5.91 -4.67
CA MET A 30 -9.72 5.79 -3.25
C MET A 30 -8.79 4.59 -3.03
N GLU A 31 -7.70 4.78 -2.31
CA GLU A 31 -7.03 3.69 -1.64
C GLU A 31 -7.62 3.55 -0.24
N ILE A 32 -8.46 2.52 -0.04
CA ILE A 32 -9.26 2.37 1.18
C ILE A 32 -8.40 1.72 2.28
N ARG A 33 -8.26 2.41 3.42
CA ARG A 33 -7.44 1.99 4.57
C ARG A 33 -8.23 1.92 5.87
N ASN A 34 -8.85 3.01 6.26
CA ASN A 34 -9.71 3.07 7.44
C ASN A 34 -11.06 3.70 7.08
N VAL A 35 -12.14 3.16 7.65
CA VAL A 35 -13.51 3.66 7.46
C VAL A 35 -14.24 3.63 8.79
N ASP A 36 -14.86 4.74 9.17
CA ASP A 36 -15.63 4.91 10.41
C ASP A 36 -14.85 4.45 11.66
N GLY A 37 -13.52 4.76 11.67
CA GLY A 37 -12.61 4.44 12.76
C GLY A 37 -12.13 3.00 12.82
N LYS A 38 -12.47 2.15 11.84
CA LYS A 38 -12.00 0.75 11.75
C LYS A 38 -11.02 0.59 10.59
N ASN A 39 -9.99 -0.22 10.81
CA ASN A 39 -9.12 -0.63 9.72
C ASN A 39 -9.90 -1.55 8.75
N ILE A 40 -9.63 -1.41 7.46
CA ILE A 40 -10.29 -2.21 6.42
C ILE A 40 -10.12 -3.72 6.62
N ALA A 41 -9.02 -4.15 7.24
CA ALA A 41 -8.75 -5.56 7.53
C ALA A 41 -9.61 -6.15 8.67
N ASP A 42 -10.32 -5.28 9.41
CA ASP A 42 -11.10 -5.66 10.60
C ASP A 42 -12.62 -5.54 10.37
N ILE A 43 -13.06 -5.21 9.14
CA ILE A 43 -14.48 -5.20 8.77
C ILE A 43 -14.90 -6.55 8.21
N ASP A 44 -16.18 -6.89 8.40
CA ASP A 44 -16.77 -8.08 7.77
C ASP A 44 -17.24 -7.82 6.32
N GLU A 45 -17.53 -8.88 5.61
CA GLU A 45 -17.97 -8.81 4.20
C GLU A 45 -19.28 -8.03 4.03
N LYS A 46 -20.21 -8.10 5.00
CA LYS A 46 -21.47 -7.35 4.96
C LYS A 46 -21.20 -5.84 5.03
N THR A 47 -20.39 -5.40 5.99
CA THR A 47 -19.98 -3.99 6.13
C THR A 47 -19.23 -3.53 4.88
N ALA A 48 -18.38 -4.37 4.29
CA ALA A 48 -17.69 -4.05 3.04
C ALA A 48 -18.66 -3.82 1.88
N CYS A 49 -19.72 -4.64 1.74
CA CYS A 49 -20.76 -4.44 0.73
C CYS A 49 -21.50 -3.11 0.94
N GLU A 50 -21.84 -2.75 2.17
CA GLU A 50 -22.51 -1.49 2.49
C GLU A 50 -21.64 -0.28 2.12
N ILE A 51 -20.34 -0.33 2.46
CA ILE A 51 -19.36 0.70 2.09
C ILE A 51 -19.23 0.79 0.56
N TYR A 52 -19.09 -0.35 -0.14
CA TYR A 52 -18.95 -0.39 -1.58
C TYR A 52 -20.14 0.26 -2.30
N GLU A 53 -21.36 -0.11 -1.94
CA GLU A 53 -22.56 0.48 -2.54
C GLU A 53 -22.64 1.99 -2.31
N LYS A 54 -22.25 2.45 -1.12
CA LYS A 54 -22.19 3.88 -0.79
C LYS A 54 -21.15 4.63 -1.63
N LEU A 55 -19.95 4.08 -1.80
CA LEU A 55 -18.89 4.65 -2.65
C LEU A 55 -19.36 4.71 -4.11
N LYS A 56 -19.90 3.61 -4.63
CA LYS A 56 -20.44 3.49 -5.99
C LYS A 56 -21.55 4.50 -6.29
N ALA A 57 -22.51 4.66 -5.37
CA ALA A 57 -23.58 5.65 -5.48
C ALA A 57 -23.05 7.10 -5.55
N ASN A 58 -21.84 7.33 -5.07
CA ASN A 58 -21.16 8.62 -5.10
C ASN A 58 -20.14 8.78 -6.22
N GLY A 59 -20.03 7.81 -7.13
CA GLY A 59 -19.10 7.84 -8.26
C GLY A 59 -17.63 7.65 -7.87
N ILE A 60 -17.38 7.02 -6.72
CA ILE A 60 -16.03 6.72 -6.21
C ILE A 60 -15.74 5.24 -6.40
N SER A 61 -14.58 4.92 -6.94
CA SER A 61 -14.09 3.56 -7.12
C SER A 61 -12.90 3.30 -6.19
N VAL A 62 -12.79 2.07 -5.68
CA VAL A 62 -11.62 1.66 -4.91
C VAL A 62 -10.51 1.25 -5.87
N TRP A 63 -9.37 1.96 -5.84
CA TRP A 63 -8.20 1.67 -6.64
C TRP A 63 -7.38 0.52 -6.04
N SER A 64 -7.20 0.55 -4.74
CA SER A 64 -6.41 -0.41 -3.96
C SER A 64 -6.96 -0.53 -2.54
N ILE A 65 -6.73 -1.66 -1.89
CA ILE A 65 -6.89 -1.78 -0.44
C ILE A 65 -5.55 -1.44 0.23
N GLY A 66 -5.52 -0.38 1.03
CA GLY A 66 -4.40 0.00 1.88
C GLY A 66 -4.29 -0.90 3.11
N SER A 67 -3.98 -2.17 2.92
CA SER A 67 -4.02 -3.19 3.96
C SER A 67 -2.81 -3.15 4.90
N PRO A 68 -2.92 -3.70 6.14
CA PRO A 68 -1.78 -3.90 7.04
C PRO A 68 -1.08 -5.27 6.79
N ILE A 69 -1.37 -5.99 5.70
CA ILE A 69 -0.72 -7.28 5.40
C ILE A 69 0.80 -7.08 5.40
N GLY A 70 1.51 -7.95 6.13
CA GLY A 70 2.97 -7.90 6.29
C GLY A 70 3.46 -6.96 7.41
N LYS A 71 2.63 -6.11 8.02
CA LYS A 71 2.94 -5.41 9.27
C LYS A 71 2.70 -6.32 10.47
N VAL A 72 3.45 -7.39 10.55
CA VAL A 72 3.39 -8.44 11.59
C VAL A 72 4.80 -8.99 11.79
N ASP A 73 5.05 -9.54 12.98
CA ASP A 73 6.33 -10.19 13.29
C ASP A 73 6.58 -11.38 12.34
N ILE A 74 7.82 -11.53 11.87
CA ILE A 74 8.21 -12.66 10.99
C ILE A 74 8.01 -14.01 11.69
N ASP A 75 8.00 -14.08 13.01
CA ASP A 75 7.81 -15.31 13.78
C ASP A 75 6.34 -15.58 14.17
N CYS A 76 5.38 -14.81 13.63
CA CYS A 76 3.95 -15.05 13.86
C CYS A 76 3.51 -16.46 13.42
N ASP A 77 2.38 -16.94 13.97
CA ASP A 77 1.68 -18.09 13.41
C ASP A 77 1.21 -17.78 11.98
N PHE A 78 2.01 -18.22 11.02
CA PHE A 78 1.83 -17.85 9.62
C PHE A 78 0.62 -18.53 8.97
N GLU A 79 0.28 -19.75 9.37
CA GLU A 79 -0.90 -20.45 8.83
C GLU A 79 -2.21 -19.74 9.26
N GLU A 80 -2.26 -19.28 10.51
CA GLU A 80 -3.39 -18.46 10.98
C GLU A 80 -3.39 -17.07 10.27
N TYR A 81 -2.19 -16.51 10.05
CA TYR A 81 -2.05 -15.24 9.36
C TYR A 81 -2.53 -15.28 7.90
N LEU A 82 -2.36 -16.41 7.20
CA LEU A 82 -2.86 -16.59 5.83
C LEU A 82 -4.39 -16.46 5.74
N LYS A 83 -5.14 -16.78 6.81
CA LYS A 83 -6.59 -16.56 6.86
C LYS A 83 -6.95 -15.07 6.82
N LYS A 84 -6.12 -14.22 7.44
CA LYS A 84 -6.28 -12.76 7.37
C LYS A 84 -5.99 -12.24 5.95
N VAL A 85 -4.96 -12.77 5.30
CA VAL A 85 -4.66 -12.47 3.90
C VAL A 85 -5.83 -12.84 3.00
N GLU A 86 -6.39 -14.04 3.18
CA GLU A 86 -7.55 -14.53 2.43
C GLU A 86 -8.79 -13.64 2.65
N HIS A 87 -9.05 -13.24 3.88
CA HIS A 87 -10.14 -12.32 4.20
C HIS A 87 -10.02 -11.01 3.41
N ILE A 88 -8.85 -10.39 3.40
CA ILE A 88 -8.61 -9.14 2.68
C ILE A 88 -8.75 -9.34 1.16
N CYS A 89 -8.36 -10.50 0.62
CA CYS A 89 -8.61 -10.82 -0.78
C CYS A 89 -10.12 -10.90 -1.12
N LYS A 90 -10.95 -11.45 -0.22
CA LYS A 90 -12.41 -11.42 -0.37
C LYS A 90 -12.96 -9.99 -0.38
N LEU A 91 -12.44 -9.13 0.52
CA LEU A 91 -12.81 -7.72 0.54
C LEU A 91 -12.44 -7.01 -0.76
N ALA A 92 -11.27 -7.31 -1.35
CA ALA A 92 -10.85 -6.75 -2.63
C ALA A 92 -11.87 -7.06 -3.74
N ASN A 93 -12.39 -8.29 -3.78
CA ASN A 93 -13.42 -8.68 -4.74
C ASN A 93 -14.74 -7.93 -4.51
N ILE A 94 -15.16 -7.72 -3.26
CA ILE A 94 -16.33 -6.91 -2.92
C ILE A 94 -16.15 -5.47 -3.40
N PHE A 95 -14.98 -4.87 -3.16
CA PHE A 95 -14.66 -3.51 -3.60
C PHE A 95 -14.35 -3.40 -5.10
N GLN A 96 -14.38 -4.51 -5.84
CA GLN A 96 -14.06 -4.59 -7.26
C GLN A 96 -12.69 -4.00 -7.60
N THR A 97 -11.71 -4.19 -6.72
CA THR A 97 -10.31 -3.84 -6.95
C THR A 97 -9.46 -5.10 -7.06
N ARG A 98 -8.40 -5.02 -7.87
CA ARG A 98 -7.42 -6.11 -8.01
C ARG A 98 -6.13 -5.83 -7.24
N ARG A 99 -6.03 -4.71 -6.51
CA ARG A 99 -4.80 -4.29 -5.82
C ARG A 99 -4.98 -4.33 -4.32
N ILE A 100 -4.02 -4.95 -3.65
CA ILE A 100 -3.90 -4.94 -2.19
C ILE A 100 -2.48 -4.49 -1.86
N ARG A 101 -2.33 -3.30 -1.27
CA ARG A 101 -1.04 -2.85 -0.77
C ARG A 101 -0.66 -3.66 0.47
N MET A 102 0.62 -4.06 0.58
CA MET A 102 1.14 -4.90 1.64
C MET A 102 2.62 -4.59 1.93
N PHE A 103 3.19 -5.28 2.93
CA PHE A 103 4.54 -5.10 3.46
C PHE A 103 5.27 -6.44 3.62
N SER A 104 6.50 -6.42 4.18
CA SER A 104 7.40 -7.59 4.23
C SER A 104 7.95 -7.92 5.62
N PHE A 105 7.11 -7.85 6.64
CA PHE A 105 7.33 -8.31 8.02
C PHE A 105 8.32 -7.51 8.87
N PHE A 106 7.98 -7.34 10.17
CA PHE A 106 8.88 -6.83 11.19
C PHE A 106 9.89 -7.91 11.64
N HIS A 107 11.03 -7.48 12.20
CA HIS A 107 12.10 -8.32 12.75
C HIS A 107 12.64 -9.37 11.74
N ALA A 108 12.70 -9.01 10.46
CA ALA A 108 12.93 -9.94 9.37
C ALA A 108 14.29 -9.79 8.67
N TYR A 109 15.14 -8.85 9.08
CA TYR A 109 16.39 -8.51 8.38
C TYR A 109 17.33 -9.70 8.18
N GLU A 110 17.44 -10.58 9.17
CA GLU A 110 18.31 -11.77 9.11
C GLU A 110 17.57 -13.02 8.59
N LYS A 111 16.33 -12.86 8.10
CA LYS A 111 15.44 -13.97 7.74
C LYS A 111 14.95 -13.89 6.30
N SER A 112 15.79 -13.41 5.36
CA SER A 112 15.40 -13.16 3.98
C SER A 112 14.71 -14.36 3.33
N ASN A 113 15.25 -15.56 3.50
CA ASN A 113 14.65 -16.79 2.94
C ASN A 113 13.22 -17.02 3.43
N VAL A 114 12.95 -16.76 4.74
CA VAL A 114 11.61 -16.91 5.34
C VAL A 114 10.67 -15.84 4.78
N VAL A 115 11.16 -14.61 4.61
CA VAL A 115 10.39 -13.52 3.97
C VAL A 115 9.98 -13.95 2.57
N MET A 116 10.92 -14.39 1.74
CA MET A 116 10.65 -14.78 0.35
C MET A 116 9.67 -15.96 0.25
N GLU A 117 9.80 -16.95 1.15
CA GLU A 117 8.86 -18.08 1.21
C GLU A 117 7.44 -17.61 1.58
N ARG A 118 7.32 -16.77 2.62
CA ARG A 118 6.03 -16.25 3.08
C ARG A 118 5.36 -15.37 2.04
N LEU A 119 6.12 -14.51 1.34
CA LEU A 119 5.60 -13.69 0.25
C LEU A 119 5.02 -14.56 -0.86
N ARG A 120 5.70 -15.65 -1.26
CA ARG A 120 5.18 -16.59 -2.27
C ARG A 120 3.87 -17.24 -1.82
N LYS A 121 3.78 -17.70 -0.57
CA LYS A 121 2.53 -18.27 -0.03
C LYS A 121 1.38 -17.27 0.00
N MET A 122 1.64 -16.01 0.34
CA MET A 122 0.62 -14.95 0.28
C MET A 122 0.16 -14.69 -1.17
N ILE A 123 1.07 -14.71 -2.14
CA ILE A 123 0.74 -14.60 -3.58
C ILE A 123 -0.14 -15.79 -4.03
N GLU A 124 0.17 -17.01 -3.59
CA GLU A 124 -0.66 -18.19 -3.89
C GLU A 124 -2.10 -18.02 -3.37
N VAL A 125 -2.28 -17.42 -2.19
CA VAL A 125 -3.62 -17.07 -1.68
C VAL A 125 -4.27 -16.00 -2.56
N ALA A 126 -3.56 -14.91 -2.84
CA ALA A 126 -4.08 -13.80 -3.66
C ALA A 126 -4.51 -14.24 -5.07
N ASN A 127 -3.74 -15.12 -5.69
CA ASN A 127 -4.04 -15.67 -7.03
C ASN A 127 -5.38 -16.42 -7.09
N LYS A 128 -5.84 -17.04 -5.98
CA LYS A 128 -7.14 -17.72 -5.92
C LYS A 128 -8.31 -16.74 -6.05
N TYR A 129 -8.07 -15.45 -5.79
CA TYR A 129 -9.06 -14.37 -5.80
C TYR A 129 -8.88 -13.40 -6.97
N ASP A 130 -7.95 -13.67 -7.89
CA ASP A 130 -7.59 -12.80 -9.02
C ASP A 130 -7.17 -11.39 -8.57
N VAL A 131 -6.44 -11.29 -7.45
CA VAL A 131 -5.89 -10.04 -6.92
C VAL A 131 -4.37 -10.06 -6.91
N VAL A 132 -3.76 -8.87 -6.98
CA VAL A 132 -2.32 -8.66 -6.98
C VAL A 132 -1.91 -7.98 -5.69
N LEU A 133 -0.90 -8.53 -5.02
CA LEU A 133 -0.26 -7.91 -3.87
C LEU A 133 0.76 -6.87 -4.34
N CYS A 134 0.68 -5.66 -3.79
CA CYS A 134 1.53 -4.53 -4.14
C CYS A 134 2.41 -4.19 -2.92
N HIS A 135 3.70 -4.54 -2.98
CA HIS A 135 4.63 -4.31 -1.89
C HIS A 135 5.05 -2.85 -1.81
N GLU A 136 4.82 -2.21 -0.67
CA GLU A 136 5.29 -0.87 -0.37
C GLU A 136 6.58 -0.92 0.46
N ASN A 137 7.57 -0.09 0.11
CA ASN A 137 8.71 0.15 0.98
C ASN A 137 8.27 0.89 2.25
N GLU A 138 8.71 0.41 3.41
CA GLU A 138 8.32 0.97 4.70
C GLU A 138 9.42 0.71 5.73
N LYS A 139 9.59 1.61 6.71
CA LYS A 139 10.57 1.45 7.77
C LYS A 139 10.25 0.25 8.68
N SER A 140 11.30 -0.34 9.22
CA SER A 140 11.24 -1.46 10.18
C SER A 140 10.70 -2.77 9.64
N ILE A 141 10.39 -2.87 8.35
CA ILE A 141 10.09 -4.13 7.66
C ILE A 141 11.28 -4.58 6.80
N TYR A 142 11.25 -5.80 6.25
CA TYR A 142 12.36 -6.29 5.44
C TYR A 142 12.65 -5.38 4.24
N GLY A 143 11.65 -4.97 3.49
CA GLY A 143 11.77 -4.13 2.30
C GLY A 143 11.82 -2.63 2.61
N ASP A 144 12.74 -2.21 3.45
CA ASP A 144 12.95 -0.82 3.85
C ASP A 144 14.09 -0.12 3.08
N THR A 145 14.99 -0.88 2.43
CA THR A 145 16.06 -0.33 1.60
C THR A 145 15.87 -0.66 0.12
N ILE A 146 16.56 0.10 -0.73
CA ILE A 146 16.57 -0.11 -2.18
C ILE A 146 16.98 -1.55 -2.52
N GLU A 147 18.08 -2.03 -1.90
CA GLU A 147 18.64 -3.36 -2.16
C GLU A 147 17.66 -4.47 -1.78
N ARG A 148 16.99 -4.35 -0.62
CA ARG A 148 16.04 -5.37 -0.18
C ARG A 148 14.76 -5.38 -1.01
N VAL A 149 14.30 -4.22 -1.48
CA VAL A 149 13.17 -4.17 -2.43
C VAL A 149 13.55 -4.83 -3.76
N LEU A 150 14.75 -4.59 -4.27
CA LEU A 150 15.27 -5.26 -5.48
C LEU A 150 15.43 -6.76 -5.26
N GLU A 151 15.94 -7.20 -4.11
CA GLU A 151 16.03 -8.63 -3.77
C GLU A 151 14.64 -9.30 -3.76
N ILE A 152 13.62 -8.66 -3.19
CA ILE A 152 12.23 -9.14 -3.27
C ILE A 152 11.78 -9.24 -4.73
N TYR A 153 12.00 -8.22 -5.53
CA TYR A 153 11.61 -8.19 -6.95
C TYR A 153 12.25 -9.31 -7.77
N GLU A 154 13.56 -9.54 -7.56
CA GLU A 154 14.32 -10.55 -8.28
C GLU A 154 13.92 -11.97 -7.86
N THR A 155 13.65 -12.17 -6.57
CA THR A 155 13.44 -13.49 -5.95
C THR A 155 11.97 -13.93 -5.95
N VAL A 156 11.02 -12.99 -5.81
CA VAL A 156 9.59 -13.28 -5.67
C VAL A 156 8.84 -12.72 -6.87
N LYS A 157 8.34 -13.60 -7.74
CA LYS A 157 7.54 -13.21 -8.90
C LYS A 157 6.05 -13.13 -8.54
N GLY A 158 5.34 -12.19 -9.19
CA GLY A 158 3.90 -11.99 -8.98
C GLY A 158 3.53 -10.89 -7.99
N LEU A 159 4.51 -10.14 -7.47
CA LEU A 159 4.29 -8.89 -6.75
C LEU A 159 4.34 -7.69 -7.71
N ASN A 160 3.49 -6.70 -7.46
CA ASN A 160 3.69 -5.34 -7.92
C ASN A 160 4.35 -4.52 -6.80
N PHE A 161 4.84 -3.32 -7.13
CA PHE A 161 5.55 -2.49 -6.17
C PHE A 161 4.93 -1.09 -6.08
N VAL A 162 4.91 -0.56 -4.86
CA VAL A 162 4.49 0.79 -4.52
C VAL A 162 5.71 1.55 -4.02
N TYR A 163 5.96 2.70 -4.61
CA TYR A 163 7.07 3.55 -4.21
C TYR A 163 6.57 4.67 -3.29
N ASP A 164 7.07 4.73 -2.06
CA ASP A 164 6.85 5.84 -1.12
C ASP A 164 8.19 6.55 -0.84
N PRO A 165 8.39 7.77 -1.35
CA PRO A 165 9.65 8.50 -1.19
C PRO A 165 9.92 8.91 0.26
N ALA A 166 8.89 9.28 1.04
CA ALA A 166 9.07 9.67 2.43
C ALA A 166 9.61 8.51 3.29
N ASN A 167 9.15 7.29 3.01
CA ASN A 167 9.65 6.11 3.70
C ASN A 167 11.13 5.83 3.36
N TYR A 168 11.59 6.13 2.14
CA TYR A 168 13.02 6.03 1.80
C TYR A 168 13.86 7.08 2.54
N VAL A 169 13.39 8.33 2.62
CA VAL A 169 14.07 9.35 3.45
C VAL A 169 14.20 8.88 4.90
N GLN A 170 13.11 8.37 5.48
CA GLN A 170 13.08 7.86 6.86
C GLN A 170 13.93 6.59 7.07
N CYS A 171 14.36 5.93 5.99
CA CYS A 171 15.30 4.81 6.01
C CYS A 171 16.71 5.22 5.55
N TYR A 172 17.01 6.52 5.49
CA TYR A 172 18.31 7.08 5.10
C TYR A 172 18.77 6.64 3.71
N GLN A 173 17.82 6.41 2.79
CA GLN A 173 18.09 6.05 1.40
C GLN A 173 18.10 7.31 0.51
N ASP A 174 18.96 7.31 -0.51
CA ASP A 174 18.95 8.37 -1.53
C ASP A 174 17.72 8.23 -2.44
N CYS A 175 16.81 9.20 -2.39
CA CYS A 175 15.59 9.19 -3.20
C CYS A 175 15.85 9.33 -4.71
N ASN A 176 16.99 9.90 -5.16
CA ASN A 176 17.33 9.91 -6.58
C ASN A 176 17.71 8.49 -7.04
N GLU A 177 18.57 7.81 -6.27
CA GLU A 177 18.96 6.42 -6.54
C GLU A 177 17.74 5.49 -6.46
N ALA A 178 16.90 5.64 -5.43
CA ALA A 178 15.66 4.88 -5.29
C ALA A 178 14.74 5.06 -6.50
N LEU A 179 14.50 6.31 -6.91
CA LEU A 179 13.66 6.61 -8.06
C LEU A 179 14.24 6.05 -9.36
N GLU A 180 15.55 6.13 -9.56
CA GLU A 180 16.20 5.59 -10.77
C GLU A 180 16.06 4.07 -10.87
N LYS A 181 16.38 3.37 -9.78
CA LYS A 181 16.42 1.90 -9.74
C LYS A 181 15.04 1.27 -9.70
N LEU A 182 14.08 1.88 -8.97
CA LEU A 182 12.79 1.25 -8.67
C LEU A 182 11.65 1.74 -9.57
N TYR A 183 11.77 2.89 -10.25
CA TYR A 183 10.75 3.37 -11.19
C TYR A 183 10.32 2.30 -12.21
N PRO A 184 11.25 1.53 -12.84
CA PRO A 184 10.86 0.55 -13.86
C PRO A 184 10.00 -0.61 -13.35
N ILE A 185 10.02 -0.86 -12.03
CA ILE A 185 9.28 -1.97 -11.40
C ILE A 185 8.07 -1.50 -10.59
N THR A 186 7.85 -0.17 -10.49
CA THR A 186 6.79 0.43 -9.69
C THR A 186 5.47 0.46 -10.46
N ASP A 187 4.38 -0.05 -9.83
CA ASP A 187 3.01 -0.02 -10.39
C ASP A 187 2.33 1.34 -10.12
N TYR A 188 2.50 1.88 -8.91
CA TYR A 188 1.99 3.21 -8.54
C TYR A 188 2.80 3.84 -7.42
N PHE A 189 2.56 5.13 -7.18
CA PHE A 189 3.36 5.95 -6.28
C PHE A 189 2.50 6.54 -5.16
N HIS A 190 2.98 6.50 -3.93
CA HIS A 190 2.49 7.35 -2.86
C HIS A 190 3.21 8.69 -2.92
N ILE A 191 2.44 9.77 -3.01
CA ILE A 191 2.99 11.14 -3.08
C ILE A 191 3.01 11.72 -1.67
N LYS A 192 3.97 11.26 -0.90
CA LYS A 192 4.22 11.65 0.48
C LYS A 192 5.61 12.25 0.61
N ASP A 193 5.75 13.32 1.38
CA ASP A 193 7.02 14.04 1.51
C ASP A 193 7.35 14.32 2.98
N VAL A 194 8.64 14.41 3.27
CA VAL A 194 9.17 14.73 4.58
C VAL A 194 10.33 15.73 4.45
N ASP A 195 10.53 16.55 5.47
CA ASP A 195 11.67 17.45 5.57
C ASP A 195 12.94 16.74 6.10
N GLU A 196 14.02 17.50 6.27
CA GLU A 196 15.30 17.02 6.79
C GLU A 196 15.21 16.47 8.24
N THR A 197 14.14 16.78 8.96
CA THR A 197 13.86 16.27 10.32
C THR A 197 12.91 15.06 10.31
N GLU A 198 12.64 14.49 9.13
CA GLU A 198 11.71 13.37 8.90
C GLU A 198 10.24 13.70 9.23
N GLN A 199 9.91 14.98 9.41
CA GLN A 199 8.53 15.42 9.64
C GLN A 199 7.77 15.53 8.32
N LEU A 200 6.48 15.11 8.34
CA LEU A 200 5.61 15.22 7.18
C LEU A 200 5.41 16.69 6.78
N VAL A 201 5.60 16.95 5.50
CA VAL A 201 5.38 18.26 4.88
C VAL A 201 4.48 18.10 3.65
N PRO A 202 3.85 19.20 3.16
CA PRO A 202 3.14 19.14 1.89
C PRO A 202 4.06 18.66 0.75
N SER A 203 3.52 17.79 -0.10
CA SER A 203 4.29 17.18 -1.20
C SER A 203 4.97 18.22 -2.09
N GLY A 204 6.27 18.06 -2.32
CA GLY A 204 7.13 18.98 -3.06
C GLY A 204 7.81 20.06 -2.22
N TYR A 205 7.59 20.10 -0.91
CA TYR A 205 8.26 21.01 0.03
C TYR A 205 9.31 20.29 0.89
N GLY A 206 9.44 18.97 0.77
CA GLY A 206 10.43 18.16 1.46
C GLY A 206 11.61 17.73 0.58
N ILE A 207 12.28 16.69 1.03
CA ILE A 207 13.48 16.14 0.40
C ILE A 207 13.23 14.81 -0.34
N GLY A 208 11.96 14.32 -0.40
CA GLY A 208 11.55 13.07 -1.07
C GLY A 208 11.57 13.12 -2.60
N ARG A 209 12.07 14.20 -3.21
CA ARG A 209 12.22 14.36 -4.68
C ARG A 209 10.90 14.24 -5.46
N ILE A 210 9.81 14.73 -4.88
CA ILE A 210 8.46 14.64 -5.48
C ILE A 210 8.38 15.32 -6.86
N ARG A 211 9.10 16.44 -7.08
CA ARG A 211 9.09 17.13 -8.37
C ARG A 211 9.74 16.31 -9.46
N GLU A 212 10.87 15.66 -9.16
CA GLU A 212 11.57 14.75 -10.06
C GLU A 212 10.71 13.54 -10.38
N LEU A 213 10.03 12.97 -9.36
CA LEU A 213 9.09 11.88 -9.53
C LEU A 213 7.95 12.27 -10.48
N ILE A 214 7.28 13.41 -10.27
CA ILE A 214 6.16 13.87 -11.10
C ILE A 214 6.61 14.13 -12.55
N ASN A 215 7.82 14.63 -12.75
CA ASN A 215 8.36 14.86 -14.10
C ASN A 215 8.70 13.54 -14.83
N LYS A 216 8.92 12.46 -14.09
CA LYS A 216 9.25 11.13 -14.64
C LYS A 216 8.01 10.31 -15.01
N ILE A 217 6.86 10.54 -14.33
CA ILE A 217 5.56 9.91 -14.61
C ILE A 217 4.91 10.55 -15.86
#